data_f897c7bacf1300e153b558df5e445320
#
_entry.id   f897c7bacf1300e153b558df5e445320
#
_cell.length_a   1.000
_cell.length_b   1.000
_cell.length_c   1.000
_cell.angle_alpha   90.00
_cell.angle_beta   90.00
_cell.angle_gamma   90.00
#
_symmetry.space_group_name_H-M   'P 1'
#
loop_
_entity.id
_entity.type
_entity.pdbx_description
1 polymer ?
#
loop_
_entity_poly.entity_id
_entity_poly.type
_entity_poly.pdbx_seq_one_letter_code
_entity_poly.pdbx_strand_id
1 'polypeptide(L)'
;LFDWVNDLGGADVLINNAGVAHAAPSWKLTAEQMHELFEINFYAAVRCTQKVLVHMRGQNFGRVICVSSVVAHKPSFGTSGYAASKSALEGYIRGVAFDTASKGITANTIAYGYMNAGMLNDVPQTMLDEILTTIPNGEFGAAAQIASYIELLINSPFTTGQTLHVNGGQWMP
;
A
#
# COMPACT_ATOMS: atom_id res chain seq x y z
N LEU A 1 0.33 13.77 16.24
CA LEU A 1 -0.77 13.20 15.45
C LEU A 1 -1.62 12.22 16.28
N PHE A 2 -1.02 11.18 16.88
CA PHE A 2 -1.80 10.14 17.58
C PHE A 2 -2.41 10.64 18.90
N ASP A 3 -1.81 11.57 19.59
CA ASP A 3 -2.42 12.18 20.77
C ASP A 3 -3.71 12.90 20.37
N TRP A 4 -3.68 13.69 19.30
CA TRP A 4 -4.86 14.33 18.73
C TRP A 4 -5.94 13.33 18.27
N VAL A 5 -5.56 12.21 17.62
CA VAL A 5 -6.50 11.14 17.22
C VAL A 5 -7.16 10.49 18.44
N ASN A 6 -6.39 10.27 19.52
CA ASN A 6 -6.92 9.72 20.78
C ASN A 6 -7.89 10.69 21.45
N ASP A 7 -7.60 12.00 21.43
CA ASP A 7 -8.49 13.05 21.97
C ASP A 7 -9.83 13.12 21.22
N LEU A 8 -9.86 12.67 19.94
CA LEU A 8 -11.08 12.51 19.14
C LEU A 8 -11.80 11.15 19.33
N GLY A 9 -11.33 10.31 20.24
CA GLY A 9 -11.92 9.00 20.51
C GLY A 9 -11.28 7.81 19.76
N GLY A 10 -10.21 8.03 19.01
CA GLY A 10 -9.48 7.00 18.27
C GLY A 10 -9.78 7.00 16.76
N ALA A 11 -9.28 5.98 16.06
CA ALA A 11 -9.49 5.83 14.62
C ALA A 11 -10.06 4.43 14.29
N ASP A 12 -11.19 4.40 13.61
CA ASP A 12 -11.87 3.19 13.17
C ASP A 12 -11.35 2.67 11.83
N VAL A 13 -10.80 3.57 11.03
CA VAL A 13 -10.22 3.28 9.71
C VAL A 13 -8.84 3.91 9.61
N LEU A 14 -7.85 3.09 9.28
CA LEU A 14 -6.49 3.55 8.97
C LEU A 14 -6.15 3.24 7.52
N ILE A 15 -5.73 4.26 6.77
CA ILE A 15 -5.21 4.12 5.41
C ILE A 15 -3.74 4.51 5.41
N ASN A 16 -2.85 3.54 5.34
CA ASN A 16 -1.41 3.75 5.17
C ASN A 16 -1.12 3.94 3.67
N ASN A 17 -1.13 5.17 3.21
CA ASN A 17 -0.92 5.54 1.81
C ASN A 17 0.46 6.18 1.56
N ALA A 18 1.06 6.83 2.55
CA ALA A 18 2.35 7.49 2.39
C ALA A 18 3.42 6.55 1.85
N GLY A 19 4.21 7.02 0.90
CA GLY A 19 5.26 6.21 0.31
C GLY A 19 6.18 7.02 -0.59
N VAL A 20 7.40 6.53 -0.74
CA VAL A 20 8.45 7.06 -1.63
C VAL A 20 9.00 5.93 -2.50
N ALA A 21 9.56 6.30 -3.65
CA ALA A 21 10.26 5.37 -4.52
C ALA A 21 11.64 5.93 -4.90
N HIS A 22 12.63 5.04 -4.94
CA HIS A 22 13.94 5.31 -5.49
C HIS A 22 14.20 4.37 -6.65
N ALA A 23 14.56 4.92 -7.81
CA ALA A 23 14.94 4.14 -8.98
C ALA A 23 16.47 4.01 -9.01
N ALA A 24 16.98 2.83 -8.63
CA ALA A 24 18.40 2.51 -8.72
C ALA A 24 18.59 1.03 -9.04
N PRO A 25 19.46 0.65 -10.00
CA PRO A 25 19.83 -0.73 -10.18
C PRO A 25 20.34 -1.33 -8.87
N SER A 26 20.06 -2.61 -8.61
CA SER A 26 20.36 -3.26 -7.33
C SER A 26 21.80 -3.12 -6.86
N TRP A 27 22.76 -3.07 -7.80
CA TRP A 27 24.19 -2.87 -7.50
C TRP A 27 24.60 -1.40 -7.25
N LYS A 28 23.66 -0.45 -7.40
CA LYS A 28 23.87 0.98 -7.11
C LYS A 28 22.96 1.49 -5.98
N LEU A 29 22.00 0.66 -5.54
CA LEU A 29 21.11 1.00 -4.44
C LEU A 29 21.93 1.11 -3.15
N THR A 30 21.95 2.28 -2.54
CA THR A 30 22.71 2.51 -1.31
C THR A 30 21.95 2.05 -0.07
N ALA A 31 22.68 1.83 1.04
CA ALA A 31 22.07 1.48 2.32
C ALA A 31 21.14 2.59 2.83
N GLU A 32 21.50 3.84 2.60
CA GLU A 32 20.70 5.01 2.98
C GLU A 32 19.36 5.05 2.22
N GLN A 33 19.39 4.82 0.90
CA GLN A 33 18.18 4.74 0.08
C GLN A 33 17.29 3.58 0.51
N MET A 34 17.89 2.42 0.81
CA MET A 34 17.15 1.27 1.31
C MET A 34 16.52 1.57 2.68
N HIS A 35 17.27 2.23 3.57
CA HIS A 35 16.76 2.63 4.89
C HIS A 35 15.56 3.58 4.74
N GLU A 36 15.67 4.61 3.90
CA GLU A 36 14.59 5.56 3.67
C GLU A 36 13.33 4.89 3.11
N LEU A 37 13.49 3.99 2.12
CA LEU A 37 12.38 3.21 1.57
C LEU A 37 11.65 2.41 2.65
N PHE A 38 12.40 1.73 3.52
CA PHE A 38 11.79 0.94 4.59
C PHE A 38 11.20 1.81 5.70
N GLU A 39 11.86 2.91 6.05
CA GLU A 39 11.38 3.82 7.10
C GLU A 39 10.01 4.41 6.74
N ILE A 40 9.85 4.86 5.49
CA ILE A 40 8.62 5.52 5.04
C ILE A 40 7.57 4.48 4.60
N ASN A 41 7.93 3.51 3.76
CA ASN A 41 6.95 2.60 3.16
C ASN A 41 6.50 1.48 4.11
N PHE A 42 7.33 1.12 5.09
CA PHE A 42 7.08 -0.02 5.95
C PHE A 42 6.98 0.37 7.44
N TYR A 43 8.05 0.89 8.05
CA TYR A 43 8.05 1.14 9.49
C TYR A 43 7.05 2.20 9.93
N ALA A 44 6.82 3.24 9.12
CA ALA A 44 5.78 4.22 9.41
C ALA A 44 4.38 3.57 9.45
N ALA A 45 4.07 2.70 8.49
CA ALA A 45 2.81 1.96 8.47
C ALA A 45 2.68 1.00 9.66
N VAL A 46 3.76 0.33 10.07
CA VAL A 46 3.80 -0.52 11.27
C VAL A 46 3.44 0.30 12.50
N ARG A 47 4.13 1.44 12.70
CA ARG A 47 3.88 2.33 13.86
C ARG A 47 2.45 2.85 13.90
N CYS A 48 1.91 3.30 12.75
CA CYS A 48 0.54 3.77 12.66
C CYS A 48 -0.46 2.64 13.00
N THR A 49 -0.26 1.47 12.42
CA THR A 49 -1.12 0.31 12.65
C THR A 49 -1.12 -0.09 14.13
N GLN A 50 0.04 -0.20 14.77
CA GLN A 50 0.14 -0.54 16.19
C GLN A 50 -0.63 0.44 17.09
N LYS A 51 -0.60 1.73 16.77
CA LYS A 51 -1.29 2.76 17.56
C LYS A 51 -2.82 2.67 17.45
N VAL A 52 -3.37 2.49 16.25
CA VAL A 52 -4.83 2.41 16.09
C VAL A 52 -5.40 1.08 16.56
N LEU A 53 -4.63 -0.01 16.51
CA LEU A 53 -5.08 -1.32 16.97
C LEU A 53 -5.45 -1.35 18.46
N VAL A 54 -4.91 -0.46 19.29
CA VAL A 54 -5.30 -0.36 20.71
C VAL A 54 -6.77 0.00 20.81
N HIS A 55 -7.22 1.06 20.11
CA HIS A 55 -8.60 1.50 20.06
C HIS A 55 -9.50 0.46 19.35
N MET A 56 -9.13 0.03 18.15
CA MET A 56 -9.90 -0.92 17.35
C MET A 56 -10.21 -2.23 18.08
N ARG A 57 -9.22 -2.77 18.83
CA ARG A 57 -9.40 -3.98 19.64
C ARG A 57 -10.34 -3.77 20.83
N GLY A 58 -10.32 -2.58 21.41
CA GLY A 58 -11.21 -2.22 22.54
C GLY A 58 -12.67 -2.22 22.14
N GLN A 59 -13.00 -1.74 20.95
CA GLN A 59 -14.36 -1.66 20.44
C GLN A 59 -14.82 -2.86 19.59
N ASN A 60 -13.91 -3.82 19.30
CA ASN A 60 -14.12 -4.95 18.40
C ASN A 60 -14.55 -4.56 16.98
N PHE A 61 -13.95 -3.51 16.45
CA PHE A 61 -14.15 -3.02 15.09
C PHE A 61 -12.92 -2.26 14.61
N GLY A 62 -12.55 -2.45 13.34
CA GLY A 62 -11.49 -1.66 12.70
C GLY A 62 -11.25 -2.06 11.26
N ARG A 63 -10.67 -1.12 10.50
CA ARG A 63 -10.26 -1.31 9.12
C ARG A 63 -8.86 -0.78 8.92
N VAL A 64 -7.92 -1.65 8.59
CA VAL A 64 -6.54 -1.28 8.23
C VAL A 64 -6.34 -1.56 6.75
N ILE A 65 -6.02 -0.53 5.99
CA ILE A 65 -5.78 -0.62 4.54
C ILE A 65 -4.41 -0.04 4.25
N CYS A 66 -3.55 -0.81 3.59
CA CYS A 66 -2.22 -0.34 3.19
C CYS A 66 -2.12 -0.29 1.66
N VAL A 67 -1.53 0.79 1.15
CA VAL A 67 -1.28 0.95 -0.28
C VAL A 67 0.06 0.30 -0.63
N SER A 68 -0.05 -0.83 -1.36
CA SER A 68 1.06 -1.53 -1.99
C SER A 68 1.24 -1.11 -3.44
N SER A 69 1.88 -1.92 -4.24
CA SER A 69 2.15 -1.65 -5.66
C SER A 69 2.23 -2.95 -6.45
N VAL A 70 1.87 -2.89 -7.71
CA VAL A 70 2.14 -3.97 -8.68
C VAL A 70 3.61 -4.36 -8.70
N VAL A 71 4.51 -3.40 -8.42
CA VAL A 71 5.97 -3.62 -8.38
C VAL A 71 6.39 -4.60 -7.28
N ALA A 72 5.59 -4.78 -6.22
CA ALA A 72 5.83 -5.83 -5.22
C ALA A 72 5.79 -7.25 -5.82
N HIS A 73 5.07 -7.43 -6.91
CA HIS A 73 4.84 -8.72 -7.59
C HIS A 73 5.51 -8.82 -8.95
N LYS A 74 5.56 -7.70 -9.68
CA LYS A 74 6.20 -7.58 -10.99
C LYS A 74 7.18 -6.40 -10.97
N PRO A 75 8.40 -6.59 -10.42
CA PRO A 75 9.41 -5.54 -10.40
C PRO A 75 9.84 -5.15 -11.82
N SER A 76 10.24 -3.89 -11.97
CA SER A 76 10.90 -3.37 -13.16
C SER A 76 12.35 -3.01 -12.86
N PHE A 77 13.11 -2.66 -13.90
CA PHE A 77 14.52 -2.27 -13.72
C PHE A 77 14.65 -1.11 -12.73
N GLY A 78 15.55 -1.27 -11.76
CA GLY A 78 15.82 -0.25 -10.74
C GLY A 78 14.83 -0.18 -9.58
N THR A 79 13.84 -1.06 -9.49
CA THR A 79 12.80 -0.99 -8.43
C THR A 79 12.99 -1.99 -7.28
N SER A 80 14.15 -2.65 -7.18
CA SER A 80 14.37 -3.74 -6.21
C SER A 80 14.12 -3.33 -4.75
N GLY A 81 14.60 -2.17 -4.33
CA GLY A 81 14.38 -1.67 -2.97
C GLY A 81 12.90 -1.32 -2.70
N TYR A 82 12.27 -0.64 -3.64
CA TYR A 82 10.85 -0.30 -3.55
C TYR A 82 9.98 -1.57 -3.52
N ALA A 83 10.23 -2.52 -4.42
CA ALA A 83 9.56 -3.82 -4.44
C ALA A 83 9.68 -4.54 -3.08
N ALA A 84 10.89 -4.59 -2.52
CA ALA A 84 11.15 -5.21 -1.22
C ALA A 84 10.33 -4.54 -0.10
N SER A 85 10.28 -3.20 -0.04
CA SER A 85 9.54 -2.46 0.98
C SER A 85 8.02 -2.71 0.90
N LYS A 86 7.47 -2.77 -0.32
CA LYS A 86 6.03 -3.03 -0.54
C LYS A 86 5.67 -4.50 -0.28
N SER A 87 6.53 -5.44 -0.64
CA SER A 87 6.33 -6.87 -0.30
C SER A 87 6.38 -7.11 1.21
N ALA A 88 7.29 -6.43 1.92
CA ALA A 88 7.34 -6.49 3.39
C ALA A 88 6.05 -5.98 4.03
N LEU A 89 5.48 -4.88 3.51
CA LEU A 89 4.21 -4.33 3.97
C LEU A 89 3.06 -5.33 3.81
N GLU A 90 2.96 -6.02 2.67
CA GLU A 90 1.94 -7.04 2.43
C GLU A 90 2.08 -8.23 3.39
N GLY A 91 3.31 -8.69 3.62
CA GLY A 91 3.60 -9.74 4.60
C GLY A 91 3.16 -9.36 6.00
N TYR A 92 3.47 -8.14 6.44
CA TYR A 92 3.08 -7.60 7.74
C TYR A 92 1.55 -7.54 7.89
N ILE A 93 0.83 -7.03 6.87
CA ILE A 93 -0.63 -6.90 6.92
C ILE A 93 -1.33 -8.26 6.98
N ARG A 94 -0.80 -9.30 6.32
CA ARG A 94 -1.33 -10.67 6.49
C ARG A 94 -1.21 -11.15 7.94
N GLY A 95 -0.10 -10.87 8.62
CA GLY A 95 0.06 -11.14 10.03
C GLY A 95 -0.95 -10.39 10.90
N VAL A 96 -1.09 -9.07 10.69
CA VAL A 96 -2.07 -8.24 11.39
C VAL A 96 -3.50 -8.77 11.22
N ALA A 97 -3.86 -9.17 10.00
CA ALA A 97 -5.17 -9.73 9.69
C ALA A 97 -5.43 -11.00 10.52
N PHE A 98 -4.47 -11.90 10.58
CA PHE A 98 -4.58 -13.14 11.37
C PHE A 98 -4.72 -12.85 12.86
N ASP A 99 -3.91 -11.94 13.39
CA ASP A 99 -3.89 -11.61 14.82
C ASP A 99 -5.17 -10.91 15.30
N THR A 100 -5.91 -10.25 14.39
CA THR A 100 -6.98 -9.33 14.78
C THR A 100 -8.37 -9.71 14.26
N ALA A 101 -8.49 -10.70 13.39
CA ALA A 101 -9.77 -11.11 12.79
C ALA A 101 -10.85 -11.43 13.82
N SER A 102 -10.48 -12.10 14.94
CA SER A 102 -11.40 -12.44 16.04
C SER A 102 -11.96 -11.21 16.77
N LYS A 103 -11.42 -10.03 16.49
CA LYS A 103 -11.85 -8.74 17.05
C LYS A 103 -12.65 -7.89 16.06
N GLY A 104 -13.15 -8.47 14.97
CA GLY A 104 -13.91 -7.73 13.96
C GLY A 104 -13.08 -6.70 13.18
N ILE A 105 -11.75 -6.82 13.24
CA ILE A 105 -10.81 -5.95 12.53
C ILE A 105 -10.39 -6.64 11.24
N THR A 106 -10.46 -5.94 10.11
CA THR A 106 -9.90 -6.40 8.85
C THR A 106 -8.64 -5.62 8.50
N ALA A 107 -7.65 -6.30 7.92
CA ALA A 107 -6.42 -5.69 7.45
C ALA A 107 -6.11 -6.21 6.05
N ASN A 108 -6.02 -5.30 5.07
CA ASN A 108 -5.83 -5.63 3.66
C ASN A 108 -4.83 -4.69 3.00
N THR A 109 -4.30 -5.11 1.86
CA THR A 109 -3.50 -4.26 0.98
C THR A 109 -4.20 -4.04 -0.36
N ILE A 110 -3.92 -2.91 -1.01
CA ILE A 110 -4.29 -2.66 -2.40
C ILE A 110 -2.99 -2.47 -3.18
N ALA A 111 -2.72 -3.37 -4.11
CA ALA A 111 -1.57 -3.29 -5.01
C ALA A 111 -1.99 -2.58 -6.30
N TYR A 112 -1.81 -1.27 -6.31
CA TYR A 112 -2.07 -0.46 -7.51
C TYR A 112 -0.99 -0.67 -8.57
N GLY A 113 -1.41 -0.68 -9.83
CA GLY A 113 -0.55 -0.42 -10.98
C GLY A 113 -0.24 1.07 -11.10
N TYR A 114 0.06 1.50 -12.32
CA TYR A 114 0.30 2.91 -12.60
C TYR A 114 -1.03 3.68 -12.66
N MET A 115 -1.20 4.57 -11.69
CA MET A 115 -2.40 5.42 -11.58
C MET A 115 -2.06 6.83 -12.07
N ASN A 116 -2.95 7.44 -12.82
CA ASN A 116 -2.81 8.84 -13.30
C ASN A 116 -2.95 9.83 -12.13
N ALA A 117 -2.04 9.75 -11.17
CA ALA A 117 -2.00 10.56 -9.96
C ALA A 117 -0.66 10.36 -9.22
N GLY A 118 -0.33 11.29 -8.32
CA GLY A 118 0.78 11.18 -7.39
C GLY A 118 2.13 11.07 -8.09
N MET A 119 2.92 10.04 -7.76
CA MET A 119 4.30 9.86 -8.26
C MET A 119 4.42 9.78 -9.79
N LEU A 120 3.34 9.48 -10.51
CA LEU A 120 3.37 9.41 -11.97
C LEU A 120 3.48 10.80 -12.62
N ASN A 121 3.06 11.86 -11.92
CA ASN A 121 3.11 13.23 -12.43
C ASN A 121 4.55 13.74 -12.69
N ASP A 122 5.54 13.16 -12.01
CA ASP A 122 6.95 13.55 -12.11
C ASP A 122 7.73 12.69 -13.12
N VAL A 123 7.06 11.76 -13.80
CA VAL A 123 7.69 10.83 -14.76
C VAL A 123 7.71 11.47 -16.16
N PRO A 124 8.88 11.48 -16.85
CA PRO A 124 8.99 11.99 -18.23
C PRO A 124 8.06 11.28 -19.21
N GLN A 125 7.49 12.01 -20.19
CA GLN A 125 6.53 11.47 -21.14
C GLN A 125 7.04 10.22 -21.89
N THR A 126 8.30 10.21 -22.28
CA THR A 126 8.90 9.04 -22.96
C THR A 126 8.86 7.77 -22.12
N MET A 127 9.06 7.91 -20.80
CA MET A 127 8.91 6.77 -19.87
C MET A 127 7.46 6.40 -19.63
N LEU A 128 6.55 7.38 -19.62
CA LEU A 128 5.11 7.10 -19.53
C LEU A 128 4.63 6.27 -20.72
N ASP A 129 5.08 6.63 -21.94
CA ASP A 129 4.75 5.89 -23.16
C ASP A 129 5.27 4.45 -23.10
N GLU A 130 6.48 4.24 -22.61
CA GLU A 130 7.05 2.89 -22.39
C GLU A 130 6.24 2.11 -21.35
N ILE A 131 5.93 2.72 -20.21
CA ILE A 131 5.14 2.10 -19.15
C ILE A 131 3.77 1.67 -19.69
N LEU A 132 3.11 2.53 -20.46
CA LEU A 132 1.79 2.27 -21.03
C LEU A 132 1.76 1.01 -21.89
N THR A 133 2.83 0.72 -22.61
CA THR A 133 2.94 -0.52 -23.40
C THR A 133 2.97 -1.80 -22.55
N THR A 134 3.28 -1.68 -21.25
CA THR A 134 3.34 -2.81 -20.32
C THR A 134 2.01 -3.12 -19.62
N ILE A 135 1.00 -2.27 -19.82
CA ILE A 135 -0.33 -2.39 -19.23
C ILE A 135 -1.29 -2.98 -20.26
N PRO A 136 -1.80 -4.21 -20.07
CA PRO A 136 -2.60 -4.89 -21.08
C PRO A 136 -3.89 -4.16 -21.50
N ASN A 137 -4.54 -3.42 -20.57
CA ASN A 137 -5.72 -2.63 -20.95
C ASN A 137 -5.40 -1.32 -21.68
N GLY A 138 -4.10 -0.96 -21.82
CA GLY A 138 -3.65 0.19 -22.57
C GLY A 138 -3.89 1.57 -21.92
N GLU A 139 -4.24 1.59 -20.62
CA GLU A 139 -4.58 2.81 -19.91
C GLU A 139 -3.93 2.87 -18.53
N PHE A 140 -3.62 4.09 -18.05
CA PHE A 140 -3.34 4.32 -16.63
C PHE A 140 -4.65 4.30 -15.84
N GLY A 141 -4.60 3.77 -14.61
CA GLY A 141 -5.75 3.78 -13.73
C GLY A 141 -6.19 5.20 -13.37
N ALA A 142 -7.49 5.45 -13.33
CA ALA A 142 -8.02 6.77 -12.97
C ALA A 142 -7.92 7.00 -11.44
N ALA A 143 -7.47 8.18 -11.02
CA ALA A 143 -7.36 8.57 -9.61
C ALA A 143 -8.68 8.40 -8.84
N ALA A 144 -9.82 8.69 -9.48
CA ALA A 144 -11.15 8.53 -8.88
C ALA A 144 -11.47 7.08 -8.48
N GLN A 145 -10.86 6.08 -9.13
CA GLN A 145 -11.06 4.67 -8.81
C GLN A 145 -10.40 4.27 -7.48
N ILE A 146 -9.37 5.01 -7.03
CA ILE A 146 -8.66 4.70 -5.78
C ILE A 146 -9.64 4.69 -4.60
N ALA A 147 -10.47 5.71 -4.48
CA ALA A 147 -11.45 5.83 -3.41
C ALA A 147 -12.46 4.68 -3.39
N SER A 148 -12.93 4.23 -4.55
CA SER A 148 -13.90 3.13 -4.67
C SER A 148 -13.36 1.81 -4.13
N TYR A 149 -12.08 1.49 -4.33
CA TYR A 149 -11.48 0.26 -3.80
C TYR A 149 -11.23 0.35 -2.29
N ILE A 150 -10.92 1.54 -1.78
CA ILE A 150 -10.82 1.78 -0.33
C ILE A 150 -12.19 1.59 0.32
N GLU A 151 -13.23 2.21 -0.24
CA GLU A 151 -14.61 2.08 0.24
C GLU A 151 -15.10 0.63 0.21
N LEU A 152 -14.79 -0.11 -0.86
CA LEU A 152 -15.07 -1.55 -0.95
C LEU A 152 -14.49 -2.30 0.26
N LEU A 153 -13.22 -2.09 0.60
CA LEU A 153 -12.57 -2.79 1.71
C LEU A 153 -13.11 -2.35 3.08
N ILE A 154 -13.49 -1.08 3.24
CA ILE A 154 -14.13 -0.59 4.48
C ILE A 154 -15.45 -1.34 4.71
N ASN A 155 -16.24 -1.55 3.65
CA ASN A 155 -17.57 -2.15 3.70
C ASN A 155 -17.58 -3.69 3.57
N SER A 156 -16.40 -4.33 3.51
CA SER A 156 -16.27 -5.79 3.33
C SER A 156 -15.74 -6.48 4.59
N PRO A 157 -16.58 -6.77 5.59
CA PRO A 157 -16.13 -7.29 6.88
C PRO A 157 -15.59 -8.73 6.81
N PHE A 158 -15.86 -9.47 5.74
CA PHE A 158 -15.36 -10.83 5.53
C PHE A 158 -14.06 -10.89 4.72
N THR A 159 -13.57 -9.73 4.23
CA THR A 159 -12.34 -9.62 3.46
C THR A 159 -11.21 -9.17 4.38
N THR A 160 -10.28 -10.07 4.71
CA THR A 160 -9.10 -9.76 5.53
C THR A 160 -7.89 -10.56 5.06
N GLY A 161 -6.68 -10.02 5.23
CA GLY A 161 -5.42 -10.64 4.80
C GLY A 161 -5.22 -10.67 3.29
N GLN A 162 -6.04 -9.96 2.51
CA GLN A 162 -5.99 -9.99 1.06
C GLN A 162 -5.15 -8.86 0.48
N THR A 163 -4.56 -9.11 -0.68
CA THR A 163 -4.01 -8.08 -1.56
C THR A 163 -4.93 -7.94 -2.77
N LEU A 164 -5.60 -6.80 -2.86
CA LEU A 164 -6.45 -6.46 -4.00
C LEU A 164 -5.59 -5.87 -5.13
N HIS A 165 -5.52 -6.57 -6.26
CA HIS A 165 -4.73 -6.14 -7.42
C HIS A 165 -5.54 -5.26 -8.36
N VAL A 166 -5.09 -4.01 -8.56
CA VAL A 166 -5.75 -3.00 -9.38
C VAL A 166 -4.72 -2.40 -10.35
N ASN A 167 -4.48 -3.06 -11.47
CA ASN A 167 -3.30 -2.80 -12.31
C ASN A 167 -3.51 -2.94 -13.83
N GLY A 168 -4.76 -2.94 -14.31
CA GLY A 168 -5.05 -3.03 -15.74
C GLY A 168 -4.56 -4.33 -16.43
N GLY A 169 -4.40 -5.41 -15.66
CA GLY A 169 -3.88 -6.70 -16.14
C GLY A 169 -2.36 -6.78 -16.18
N GLN A 170 -1.64 -5.78 -15.67
CA GLN A 170 -0.17 -5.74 -15.69
C GLN A 170 0.44 -6.90 -14.90
N TRP A 171 -0.22 -7.35 -13.85
CA TRP A 171 0.10 -8.56 -13.12
C TRP A 171 -1.20 -9.27 -12.68
N MET A 172 -1.22 -10.58 -12.86
CA MET A 172 -2.32 -11.47 -12.49
C MET A 172 -1.74 -12.63 -11.65
N PRO A 173 -2.25 -12.90 -10.42
CA PRO A 173 -1.78 -13.97 -9.57
C PRO A 173 -2.08 -15.36 -10.13
#